data_29476ddb0a327c7a052fde0d6350c3c1
#
_entry.id   29476ddb0a327c7a052fde0d6350c3c1
#
_cell.length_a   1.000
_cell.length_b   1.000
_cell.length_c   1.000
_cell.angle_alpha   90.00
_cell.angle_beta   90.00
_cell.angle_gamma   90.00
#
_symmetry.space_group_name_H-M   'P 1'
#
loop_
_entity.id
_entity.type
_entity.pdbx_description
1 polymer ?
#
loop_
_entity_poly.entity_id
_entity_poly.type
_entity_poly.pdbx_seq_one_letter_code
_entity_poly.pdbx_strand_id
1 'polypeptide(L)'
;TAKKIAGPLALMVNNLGGFSALEMAVVVREALHSALGQQVKLLIGPATLVSALDMKGFSLSVMQLDAERETALLAPVQVSGWSPAFAPFSAAEIPAKTAAQLQSVTPSDNPTAAAIVKTICQTLIGLESELNQLDAKVGDGDTGSTFAAGARSVLDASETHALPLNQPHALLTV
;
A
#
# COMPACT_ATOMS: atom_id res chain seq x y z
N THR A 1 -30.70 21.79 -3.78
CA THR A 1 -30.51 21.65 -2.32
C THR A 1 -30.11 20.21 -2.06
N ALA A 2 -28.85 19.96 -1.70
CA ALA A 2 -28.39 18.63 -1.33
C ALA A 2 -29.20 18.14 -0.11
N LYS A 3 -29.88 16.99 -0.25
CA LYS A 3 -30.64 16.38 0.83
C LYS A 3 -29.63 15.93 1.88
N LYS A 4 -29.72 16.46 3.08
CA LYS A 4 -28.85 16.07 4.19
C LYS A 4 -29.17 14.60 4.54
N ILE A 5 -28.23 13.70 4.25
CA ILE A 5 -28.36 12.30 4.65
C ILE A 5 -28.05 12.24 6.13
N ALA A 6 -28.96 11.71 6.94
CA ALA A 6 -28.80 11.58 8.37
C ALA A 6 -29.33 10.22 8.84
N GLY A 7 -28.66 9.62 9.82
CA GLY A 7 -29.02 8.32 10.37
C GLY A 7 -28.07 7.20 9.95
N PRO A 8 -28.34 5.95 10.37
CA PRO A 8 -27.50 4.82 10.02
C PRO A 8 -27.49 4.56 8.52
N LEU A 9 -26.33 4.27 7.97
CA LEU A 9 -26.11 4.10 6.54
C LEU A 9 -25.58 2.70 6.20
N ALA A 10 -25.94 2.20 5.02
CA ALA A 10 -25.21 1.16 4.33
C ALA A 10 -24.29 1.82 3.28
N LEU A 11 -23.03 1.41 3.24
CA LEU A 11 -22.06 1.79 2.23
C LEU A 11 -21.72 0.58 1.36
N MET A 12 -21.91 0.71 0.06
CA MET A 12 -21.44 -0.27 -0.91
C MET A 12 -20.22 0.28 -1.62
N VAL A 13 -19.13 -0.49 -1.61
CA VAL A 13 -17.87 -0.18 -2.26
C VAL A 13 -17.66 -1.13 -3.43
N ASN A 14 -17.77 -0.62 -4.64
CA ASN A 14 -17.67 -1.41 -5.86
C ASN A 14 -16.37 -1.09 -6.61
N ASN A 15 -15.60 -2.12 -6.93
CA ASN A 15 -14.47 -2.06 -7.83
C ASN A 15 -14.95 -2.19 -9.28
N LEU A 16 -14.58 -1.28 -10.17
CA LEU A 16 -14.95 -1.36 -11.59
C LEU A 16 -14.10 -2.40 -12.36
N GLY A 17 -13.12 -3.03 -11.72
CA GLY A 17 -12.38 -4.16 -12.24
C GLY A 17 -10.86 -3.98 -12.26
N GLY A 18 -10.36 -2.76 -12.41
CA GLY A 18 -8.95 -2.48 -12.59
C GLY A 18 -8.14 -2.13 -11.33
N PHE A 19 -8.75 -2.17 -10.13
CA PHE A 19 -8.04 -1.98 -8.87
C PHE A 19 -7.75 -3.31 -8.17
N SER A 20 -6.57 -3.38 -7.54
CA SER A 20 -6.23 -4.50 -6.66
C SER A 20 -7.04 -4.48 -5.37
N ALA A 21 -7.08 -5.62 -4.67
CA ALA A 21 -7.75 -5.71 -3.38
C ALA A 21 -7.15 -4.76 -2.33
N LEU A 22 -5.82 -4.53 -2.38
CA LEU A 22 -5.14 -3.62 -1.46
C LEU A 22 -5.53 -2.16 -1.70
N GLU A 23 -5.56 -1.72 -2.96
CA GLU A 23 -6.01 -0.37 -3.32
C GLU A 23 -7.46 -0.13 -2.87
N MET A 24 -8.33 -1.13 -3.06
CA MET A 24 -9.71 -1.04 -2.61
C MET A 24 -9.83 -1.03 -1.08
N ALA A 25 -8.94 -1.69 -0.34
CA ALA A 25 -8.90 -1.61 1.12
C ALA A 25 -8.55 -0.20 1.60
N VAL A 26 -7.63 0.50 0.91
CA VAL A 26 -7.32 1.92 1.19
C VAL A 26 -8.55 2.80 0.94
N VAL A 27 -9.27 2.60 -0.16
CA VAL A 27 -10.51 3.34 -0.46
C VAL A 27 -11.55 3.14 0.65
N VAL A 28 -11.75 1.90 1.10
CA VAL A 28 -12.68 1.58 2.21
C VAL A 28 -12.26 2.29 3.49
N ARG A 29 -10.97 2.21 3.84
CA ARG A 29 -10.43 2.88 5.03
C ARG A 29 -10.73 4.38 5.00
N GLU A 30 -10.40 5.06 3.92
CA GLU A 30 -10.63 6.50 3.80
C GLU A 30 -12.12 6.85 3.80
N ALA A 31 -12.96 6.03 3.14
CA ALA A 31 -14.41 6.23 3.16
C ALA A 31 -14.98 6.12 4.59
N LEU A 32 -14.55 5.12 5.37
CA LEU A 32 -15.00 4.91 6.75
C LEU A 32 -14.48 5.99 7.72
N HIS A 33 -13.31 6.57 7.48
CA HIS A 33 -12.77 7.69 8.27
C HIS A 33 -13.41 9.04 7.96
N SER A 34 -14.16 9.14 6.86
CA SER A 34 -14.87 10.37 6.51
C SER A 34 -16.04 10.67 7.46
N ALA A 35 -16.52 11.91 7.44
CA ALA A 35 -17.70 12.32 8.23
C ALA A 35 -18.96 11.49 7.90
N LEU A 36 -19.07 11.02 6.66
CA LEU A 36 -20.14 10.11 6.23
C LEU A 36 -19.90 8.69 6.76
N GLY A 37 -18.65 8.25 6.74
CA GLY A 37 -18.24 6.92 7.19
C GLY A 37 -18.57 6.65 8.66
N GLN A 38 -18.56 7.68 9.51
CA GLN A 38 -18.95 7.58 10.92
C GLN A 38 -20.41 7.17 11.14
N GLN A 39 -21.25 7.28 10.11
CA GLN A 39 -22.65 6.87 10.13
C GLN A 39 -22.87 5.49 9.48
N VAL A 40 -21.84 4.88 8.94
CA VAL A 40 -21.92 3.57 8.27
C VAL A 40 -22.08 2.47 9.29
N LYS A 41 -23.24 1.83 9.28
CA LYS A 41 -23.60 0.65 10.10
C LYS A 41 -23.33 -0.65 9.38
N LEU A 42 -23.51 -0.68 8.05
CA LEU A 42 -23.27 -1.84 7.22
C LEU A 42 -22.38 -1.50 6.03
N LEU A 43 -21.39 -2.35 5.76
CA LEU A 43 -20.50 -2.29 4.62
C LEU A 43 -20.76 -3.48 3.69
N ILE A 44 -20.81 -3.21 2.38
CA ILE A 44 -20.93 -4.22 1.32
C ILE A 44 -19.68 -4.07 0.42
N GLY A 45 -18.93 -5.12 0.29
CA GLY A 45 -17.65 -5.08 -0.44
C GLY A 45 -16.46 -4.73 0.45
N PRO A 46 -15.29 -4.37 -0.14
CA PRO A 46 -15.11 -4.10 -1.57
C PRO A 46 -15.24 -5.36 -2.44
N ALA A 47 -15.94 -5.25 -3.53
CA ALA A 47 -16.14 -6.34 -4.48
C ALA A 47 -16.40 -5.79 -5.89
N THR A 48 -16.16 -6.61 -6.91
CA THR A 48 -16.50 -6.28 -8.29
C THR A 48 -17.95 -6.70 -8.56
N LEU A 49 -18.90 -5.86 -8.13
CA LEU A 49 -20.34 -6.14 -8.29
C LEU A 49 -20.85 -5.67 -9.66
N VAL A 50 -20.38 -4.50 -10.10
CA VAL A 50 -20.63 -3.97 -11.43
C VAL A 50 -19.27 -3.68 -12.05
N SER A 51 -18.90 -4.46 -13.06
CA SER A 51 -17.60 -4.37 -13.73
C SER A 51 -17.69 -3.55 -15.02
N ALA A 52 -16.64 -2.79 -15.29
CA ALA A 52 -16.36 -2.15 -16.57
C ALA A 52 -15.05 -2.71 -17.14
N LEU A 53 -14.90 -4.03 -17.14
CA LEU A 53 -13.70 -4.79 -17.50
C LEU A 53 -12.51 -4.45 -16.58
N ASP A 54 -11.48 -3.84 -17.11
CA ASP A 54 -10.26 -3.45 -16.39
C ASP A 54 -10.20 -1.95 -16.04
N MET A 55 -11.34 -1.27 -16.01
CA MET A 55 -11.37 0.15 -15.68
C MET A 55 -10.79 0.42 -14.29
N LYS A 56 -9.75 1.24 -14.23
CA LYS A 56 -9.18 1.75 -12.97
C LYS A 56 -10.12 2.78 -12.36
N GLY A 57 -11.07 2.29 -11.59
CA GLY A 57 -12.07 3.11 -10.94
C GLY A 57 -12.86 2.33 -9.90
N PHE A 58 -13.60 3.06 -9.08
CA PHE A 58 -14.51 2.50 -8.10
C PHE A 58 -15.76 3.36 -8.00
N SER A 59 -16.81 2.81 -7.42
CA SER A 59 -17.99 3.58 -7.05
C SER A 59 -18.36 3.36 -5.58
N LEU A 60 -18.86 4.42 -4.96
CA LEU A 60 -19.39 4.41 -3.61
C LEU A 60 -20.89 4.69 -3.69
N SER A 61 -21.69 3.77 -3.17
CA SER A 61 -23.13 3.94 -3.08
C SER A 61 -23.57 3.93 -1.63
N VAL A 62 -24.42 4.88 -1.27
CA VAL A 62 -24.87 5.06 0.11
C VAL A 62 -26.38 4.94 0.15
N MET A 63 -26.89 4.16 1.10
CA MET A 63 -28.31 4.00 1.35
C MET A 63 -28.61 4.25 2.83
N GLN A 64 -29.62 5.05 3.11
CA GLN A 64 -30.12 5.20 4.47
C GLN A 64 -30.80 3.93 4.93
N LEU A 65 -30.42 3.44 6.12
CA LEU A 65 -31.00 2.23 6.72
C LEU A 65 -32.21 2.54 7.55
N ASP A 66 -33.20 1.68 7.43
CA ASP A 66 -34.28 1.42 8.36
C ASP A 66 -34.25 -0.06 8.74
N ALA A 67 -35.13 -0.49 9.63
CA ALA A 67 -35.17 -1.87 10.12
C ALA A 67 -35.45 -2.91 9.01
N GLU A 68 -36.26 -2.55 8.03
CA GLU A 68 -36.60 -3.42 6.90
C GLU A 68 -35.39 -3.61 5.98
N ARG A 69 -34.73 -2.52 5.57
CA ARG A 69 -33.54 -2.55 4.71
C ARG A 69 -32.38 -3.26 5.40
N GLU A 70 -32.17 -3.00 6.68
CA GLU A 70 -31.15 -3.68 7.46
C GLU A 70 -31.37 -5.20 7.48
N THR A 71 -32.59 -5.64 7.76
CA THR A 71 -32.94 -7.04 7.75
C THR A 71 -32.76 -7.67 6.37
N ALA A 72 -33.16 -6.95 5.31
CA ALA A 72 -33.01 -7.43 3.94
C ALA A 72 -31.53 -7.56 3.51
N LEU A 73 -30.66 -6.60 3.90
CA LEU A 73 -29.24 -6.66 3.57
C LEU A 73 -28.47 -7.73 4.34
N LEU A 74 -28.92 -8.08 5.54
CA LEU A 74 -28.32 -9.12 6.37
C LEU A 74 -28.87 -10.52 6.06
N ALA A 75 -29.93 -10.62 5.26
CA ALA A 75 -30.50 -11.90 4.87
C ALA A 75 -29.46 -12.72 4.06
N PRO A 76 -29.44 -14.05 4.25
CA PRO A 76 -28.58 -14.92 3.46
C PRO A 76 -28.89 -14.83 1.97
N VAL A 77 -27.84 -14.58 1.18
CA VAL A 77 -27.93 -14.48 -0.29
C VAL A 77 -27.02 -15.53 -0.91
N GLN A 78 -27.57 -16.34 -1.82
CA GLN A 78 -26.84 -17.37 -2.56
C GLN A 78 -26.64 -16.96 -4.02
N VAL A 79 -26.11 -15.76 -4.23
CA VAL A 79 -25.82 -15.25 -5.58
C VAL A 79 -24.30 -15.11 -5.75
N SER A 80 -23.77 -15.72 -6.80
CA SER A 80 -22.36 -15.58 -7.14
C SER A 80 -22.02 -14.11 -7.41
N GLY A 81 -20.93 -13.65 -6.81
CA GLY A 81 -20.46 -12.27 -6.97
C GLY A 81 -21.07 -11.25 -6.00
N TRP A 82 -22.13 -11.58 -5.26
CA TRP A 82 -22.64 -10.69 -4.22
C TRP A 82 -21.81 -10.80 -2.94
N SER A 83 -21.32 -9.67 -2.43
CA SER A 83 -20.63 -9.61 -1.14
C SER A 83 -21.66 -9.42 -0.02
N PRO A 84 -21.69 -10.29 1.00
CA PRO A 84 -22.55 -10.09 2.16
C PRO A 84 -22.31 -8.75 2.84
N ALA A 85 -23.37 -8.14 3.38
CA ALA A 85 -23.26 -6.97 4.22
C ALA A 85 -22.73 -7.37 5.61
N PHE A 86 -21.84 -6.54 6.18
CA PHE A 86 -21.31 -6.75 7.52
C PHE A 86 -21.11 -5.42 8.25
N ALA A 87 -21.05 -5.46 9.58
CA ALA A 87 -20.70 -4.28 10.37
C ALA A 87 -19.21 -3.96 10.17
N PRO A 88 -18.85 -2.72 9.81
CA PRO A 88 -17.45 -2.36 9.71
C PRO A 88 -16.76 -2.54 11.07
N PHE A 89 -15.58 -3.15 11.04
CA PHE A 89 -14.75 -3.31 12.23
C PHE A 89 -13.59 -2.31 12.18
N SER A 90 -13.21 -1.79 13.34
CA SER A 90 -11.98 -1.03 13.44
C SER A 90 -10.81 -2.00 13.35
N ALA A 91 -10.00 -1.87 12.32
CA ALA A 91 -8.72 -2.56 12.30
C ALA A 91 -7.87 -2.01 13.45
N ALA A 92 -7.23 -2.91 14.22
CA ALA A 92 -6.24 -2.50 15.18
C ALA A 92 -5.12 -1.78 14.42
N GLU A 93 -4.86 -0.52 14.76
CA GLU A 93 -3.67 0.16 14.26
C GLU A 93 -2.46 -0.57 14.84
N ILE A 94 -1.78 -1.31 13.99
CA ILE A 94 -0.44 -1.79 14.34
C ILE A 94 0.47 -0.58 14.13
N PRO A 95 0.98 0.05 15.22
CA PRO A 95 1.92 1.13 15.04
C PRO A 95 3.05 0.59 14.17
N ALA A 96 3.34 1.27 13.06
CA ALA A 96 4.55 0.98 12.31
C ALA A 96 5.67 0.92 13.34
N LYS A 97 6.39 -0.21 13.44
CA LYS A 97 7.60 -0.23 14.25
C LYS A 97 8.37 0.98 13.78
N THR A 98 8.49 1.97 14.65
CA THR A 98 9.35 3.13 14.41
C THR A 98 10.62 2.53 13.86
N ALA A 99 10.99 2.89 12.64
CA ALA A 99 12.17 2.33 11.97
C ALA A 99 13.22 2.27 13.06
N ALA A 100 13.63 1.06 13.43
CA ALA A 100 14.42 0.80 14.64
C ALA A 100 15.43 1.91 14.63
N GLN A 101 15.43 2.77 15.66
CA GLN A 101 16.20 4.00 15.67
C GLN A 101 17.51 3.66 15.01
N LEU A 102 17.73 4.17 13.79
CA LEU A 102 18.94 3.88 13.05
C LEU A 102 20.02 4.14 14.07
N GLN A 103 20.65 3.08 14.58
CA GLN A 103 21.64 3.24 15.65
C GLN A 103 22.57 4.28 15.12
N SER A 104 22.77 5.37 15.86
CA SER A 104 23.61 6.46 15.41
C SER A 104 24.99 5.87 15.16
N VAL A 105 25.23 5.52 13.92
CA VAL A 105 26.46 4.84 13.52
C VAL A 105 27.51 5.93 13.40
N THR A 106 28.63 5.75 14.07
CA THR A 106 29.73 6.70 13.96
C THR A 106 30.40 6.52 12.61
N PRO A 107 30.37 7.53 11.73
CA PRO A 107 31.05 7.48 10.45
C PRO A 107 32.55 7.20 10.63
N SER A 108 33.11 6.48 9.69
CA SER A 108 34.55 6.15 9.71
C SER A 108 35.09 5.95 8.31
N ASP A 109 36.36 6.33 8.08
CA ASP A 109 37.00 6.24 6.78
C ASP A 109 37.76 4.93 6.59
N ASN A 110 37.54 4.29 5.45
CA ASN A 110 38.29 3.15 4.96
C ASN A 110 38.34 3.18 3.44
N PRO A 111 39.46 3.61 2.82
CA PRO A 111 39.56 3.78 1.37
C PRO A 111 39.29 2.51 0.58
N THR A 112 39.69 1.35 1.10
CA THR A 112 39.44 0.04 0.47
C THR A 112 37.97 -0.30 0.48
N ALA A 113 37.32 -0.16 1.64
CA ALA A 113 35.87 -0.39 1.76
C ALA A 113 35.08 0.60 0.89
N ALA A 114 35.46 1.87 0.86
CA ALA A 114 34.84 2.88 0.01
C ALA A 114 34.92 2.51 -1.48
N ALA A 115 36.09 2.04 -1.94
CA ALA A 115 36.25 1.61 -3.32
C ALA A 115 35.38 0.39 -3.67
N ILE A 116 35.28 -0.57 -2.75
CA ILE A 116 34.41 -1.75 -2.93
C ILE A 116 32.94 -1.33 -3.01
N VAL A 117 32.46 -0.53 -2.06
CA VAL A 117 31.07 -0.03 -2.03
C VAL A 117 30.77 0.73 -3.32
N LYS A 118 31.64 1.64 -3.71
CA LYS A 118 31.48 2.40 -4.97
C LYS A 118 31.36 1.49 -6.19
N THR A 119 32.22 0.48 -6.29
CA THR A 119 32.20 -0.46 -7.43
C THR A 119 30.90 -1.26 -7.46
N ILE A 120 30.43 -1.77 -6.30
CA ILE A 120 29.17 -2.50 -6.21
C ILE A 120 28.01 -1.59 -6.64
N CYS A 121 27.91 -0.38 -6.09
CA CYS A 121 26.82 0.53 -6.40
C CYS A 121 26.81 0.93 -7.88
N GLN A 122 27.97 1.24 -8.45
CA GLN A 122 28.07 1.58 -9.89
C GLN A 122 27.67 0.40 -10.78
N THR A 123 28.02 -0.82 -10.38
CA THR A 123 27.61 -2.04 -11.11
C THR A 123 26.11 -2.22 -11.06
N LEU A 124 25.48 -2.08 -9.89
CA LEU A 124 24.02 -2.20 -9.74
C LEU A 124 23.28 -1.14 -10.57
N ILE A 125 23.76 0.11 -10.56
CA ILE A 125 23.18 1.17 -11.38
C ILE A 125 23.33 0.86 -12.87
N GLY A 126 24.49 0.34 -13.29
CA GLY A 126 24.73 -0.03 -14.68
C GLY A 126 23.86 -1.19 -15.18
N LEU A 127 23.43 -2.08 -14.28
CA LEU A 127 22.58 -3.23 -14.57
C LEU A 127 21.08 -2.94 -14.48
N GLU A 128 20.66 -1.73 -14.18
CA GLU A 128 19.24 -1.36 -13.96
C GLU A 128 18.34 -1.88 -15.09
N SER A 129 18.69 -1.59 -16.35
CA SER A 129 17.86 -2.00 -17.49
C SER A 129 17.82 -3.52 -17.70
N GLU A 130 18.94 -4.20 -17.51
CA GLU A 130 19.02 -5.66 -17.68
C GLU A 130 18.20 -6.38 -16.61
N LEU A 131 18.31 -5.95 -15.35
CA LEU A 131 17.55 -6.50 -14.23
C LEU A 131 16.04 -6.27 -14.41
N ASN A 132 15.63 -5.08 -14.87
CA ASN A 132 14.22 -4.82 -15.19
C ASN A 132 13.71 -5.72 -16.31
N GLN A 133 14.51 -5.95 -17.37
CA GLN A 133 14.12 -6.84 -18.46
C GLN A 133 14.03 -8.31 -18.03
N LEU A 134 14.87 -8.74 -17.10
CA LEU A 134 14.82 -10.09 -16.52
C LEU A 134 13.58 -10.25 -15.65
N ASP A 135 13.34 -9.29 -14.79
CA ASP A 135 12.20 -9.27 -13.87
C ASP A 135 10.86 -9.20 -14.61
N ALA A 136 10.76 -8.41 -15.68
CA ALA A 136 9.56 -8.29 -16.50
C ALA A 136 9.10 -9.61 -17.16
N LYS A 137 9.91 -10.66 -17.12
CA LYS A 137 9.52 -11.99 -17.61
C LYS A 137 8.68 -12.77 -16.61
N VAL A 138 8.79 -12.45 -15.31
CA VAL A 138 8.17 -13.19 -14.21
C VAL A 138 7.57 -12.27 -13.12
N GLY A 139 7.86 -10.98 -13.18
CA GLY A 139 7.46 -9.94 -12.23
C GLY A 139 6.93 -8.69 -12.91
N ASP A 140 7.03 -7.55 -12.24
CA ASP A 140 6.53 -6.25 -12.71
C ASP A 140 7.59 -5.38 -13.41
N GLY A 141 8.82 -5.84 -13.49
CA GLY A 141 9.89 -5.19 -14.25
C GLY A 141 10.57 -4.02 -13.52
N ASP A 142 10.52 -3.96 -12.20
CA ASP A 142 11.04 -2.84 -11.40
C ASP A 142 12.23 -3.19 -10.49
N THR A 143 12.64 -4.46 -10.45
CA THR A 143 13.74 -4.94 -9.61
C THR A 143 15.05 -4.15 -9.84
N GLY A 144 15.40 -3.89 -11.08
CA GLY A 144 16.59 -3.10 -11.43
C GLY A 144 16.51 -1.65 -10.93
N SER A 145 15.34 -1.02 -11.06
CA SER A 145 15.11 0.34 -10.57
C SER A 145 15.20 0.42 -9.05
N THR A 146 14.71 -0.59 -8.35
CA THR A 146 14.80 -0.70 -6.88
C THR A 146 16.26 -0.81 -6.44
N PHE A 147 17.05 -1.70 -7.03
CA PHE A 147 18.48 -1.82 -6.72
C PHE A 147 19.28 -0.57 -7.07
N ALA A 148 19.02 0.04 -8.23
CA ALA A 148 19.69 1.25 -8.64
C ALA A 148 19.37 2.45 -7.73
N ALA A 149 18.12 2.59 -7.27
CA ALA A 149 17.73 3.62 -6.31
C ALA A 149 18.46 3.45 -4.97
N GLY A 150 18.51 2.24 -4.43
CA GLY A 150 19.27 1.93 -3.21
C GLY A 150 20.77 2.22 -3.39
N ALA A 151 21.36 1.80 -4.51
CA ALA A 151 22.76 2.04 -4.81
C ALA A 151 23.11 3.54 -4.91
N ARG A 152 22.23 4.36 -5.50
CA ARG A 152 22.40 5.84 -5.53
C ARG A 152 22.39 6.42 -4.12
N SER A 153 21.45 5.99 -3.27
CA SER A 153 21.38 6.45 -1.87
C SER A 153 22.65 6.11 -1.08
N VAL A 154 23.22 4.92 -1.29
CA VAL A 154 24.49 4.52 -0.65
C VAL A 154 25.67 5.34 -1.17
N LEU A 155 25.72 5.65 -2.48
CA LEU A 155 26.77 6.53 -3.03
C LEU A 155 26.69 7.94 -2.43
N ASP A 156 25.50 8.52 -2.35
CA ASP A 156 25.30 9.84 -1.74
C ASP A 156 25.74 9.85 -0.27
N ALA A 157 25.41 8.80 0.50
CA ALA A 157 25.88 8.64 1.87
C ALA A 157 27.40 8.46 1.97
N SER A 158 28.02 7.80 1.00
CA SER A 158 29.49 7.66 0.92
C SER A 158 30.18 8.99 0.62
N GLU A 159 29.64 9.79 -0.28
CA GLU A 159 30.18 11.11 -0.65
C GLU A 159 30.06 12.13 0.49
N THR A 160 29.04 12.01 1.33
CA THR A 160 28.85 12.83 2.52
C THR A 160 29.59 12.31 3.75
N HIS A 161 30.45 11.30 3.60
CA HIS A 161 31.20 10.65 4.69
C HIS A 161 30.29 10.18 5.85
N ALA A 162 29.08 9.71 5.54
CA ALA A 162 28.10 9.27 6.52
C ALA A 162 28.20 7.77 6.84
N LEU A 163 29.00 7.00 6.11
CA LEU A 163 29.10 5.54 6.25
C LEU A 163 30.14 5.11 7.28
N PRO A 164 29.87 4.05 8.07
CA PRO A 164 30.78 3.46 9.04
C PRO A 164 31.73 2.44 8.37
N LEU A 165 32.57 2.88 7.45
CA LEU A 165 33.35 2.02 6.56
C LEU A 165 34.37 1.09 7.28
N ASN A 166 34.75 1.39 8.53
CA ASN A 166 35.60 0.54 9.36
C ASN A 166 34.83 -0.52 10.17
N GLN A 167 33.49 -0.52 10.08
CA GLN A 167 32.62 -1.39 10.85
C GLN A 167 31.69 -2.18 9.92
N PRO A 168 32.13 -3.32 9.35
CA PRO A 168 31.36 -4.06 8.35
C PRO A 168 29.94 -4.44 8.82
N HIS A 169 29.80 -4.80 10.10
CA HIS A 169 28.48 -5.11 10.66
C HIS A 169 27.54 -3.89 10.67
N ALA A 170 28.05 -2.73 11.08
CA ALA A 170 27.29 -1.50 11.09
C ALA A 170 26.97 -1.02 9.66
N LEU A 171 27.88 -1.20 8.72
CA LEU A 171 27.67 -0.86 7.30
C LEU A 171 26.51 -1.64 6.66
N LEU A 172 26.26 -2.88 7.10
CA LEU A 172 25.16 -3.72 6.60
C LEU A 172 23.80 -3.40 7.28
N THR A 173 23.77 -2.54 8.26
CA THR A 173 22.58 -2.19 9.04
C THR A 173 22.10 -0.75 8.84
N VAL A 174 22.83 0.03 8.02
CA VAL A 174 22.50 1.43 7.68
C VAL A 174 21.62 1.54 6.40
#